data_e1a90ff12cc75fa5ceeebd12d34a5a29
#
_entry.id   e1a90ff12cc75fa5ceeebd12d34a5a29
#
_cell.length_a   1.000
_cell.length_b   1.000
_cell.length_c   1.000
_cell.angle_alpha   90.00
_cell.angle_beta   90.00
_cell.angle_gamma   90.00
#
_symmetry.space_group_name_H-M   'P 1'
#
loop_
_entity.id
_entity.type
_entity.pdbx_description
1 polymer ?
#
loop_
_entity_poly.entity_id
_entity_poly.type
_entity_poly.pdbx_seq_one_letter_code
_entity_poly.pdbx_strand_id
1 'polypeptide(L)'
;MGFSIPSGTEGKVNGYHCWADYFVEGEGWYPVDISEGDKDPQRKDYYFGTLDNNRVKMILGRDIKLEGYEMGTTNLFIYPIMEINDQVSKSFSKSFKYKEL
;
A
#
# COMPACT_ATOMS: atom_id res chain seq x y z
N MET A 1 -3.59 -0.51 0.45
CA MET A 1 -2.11 -0.64 0.45
C MET A 1 -1.49 0.03 -0.75
N GLY A 2 -0.29 0.55 -0.60
CA GLY A 2 0.44 1.21 -1.66
C GLY A 2 1.80 1.69 -1.20
N PHE A 3 2.19 2.87 -1.66
CA PHE A 3 3.43 3.52 -1.27
C PHE A 3 3.17 4.89 -0.68
N SER A 4 3.89 5.23 0.39
CA SER A 4 4.11 6.63 0.77
C SER A 4 5.26 7.16 -0.07
N ILE A 5 5.02 8.29 -0.71
CA ILE A 5 6.03 8.95 -1.55
C ILE A 5 6.77 9.96 -0.68
N PRO A 6 8.10 9.88 -0.57
CA PRO A 6 8.88 10.87 0.13
C PRO A 6 8.68 12.28 -0.47
N SER A 7 8.93 13.30 0.33
CA SER A 7 8.93 14.68 -0.18
C SER A 7 10.03 14.87 -1.22
N GLY A 8 9.71 15.63 -2.29
CA GLY A 8 10.62 15.92 -3.40
C GLY A 8 10.00 15.55 -4.75
N THR A 9 10.60 16.04 -5.82
CA THR A 9 10.07 15.87 -7.18
C THR A 9 10.45 14.54 -7.83
N GLU A 10 11.47 13.87 -7.34
CA GLU A 10 11.88 12.54 -7.79
C GLU A 10 12.67 11.79 -6.72
N GLY A 11 12.67 10.47 -6.77
CA GLY A 11 13.43 9.67 -5.83
C GLY A 11 13.10 8.18 -5.89
N LYS A 12 13.56 7.48 -4.86
CA LYS A 12 13.25 6.07 -4.64
C LYS A 12 12.16 5.93 -3.59
N VAL A 13 11.28 4.97 -3.81
CA VAL A 13 10.32 4.53 -2.79
C VAL A 13 10.98 3.44 -1.96
N ASN A 14 11.10 3.66 -0.65
CA ASN A 14 11.86 2.78 0.24
C ASN A 14 11.08 1.54 0.70
N GLY A 15 9.77 1.54 0.57
CA GLY A 15 8.94 0.41 0.96
C GLY A 15 7.45 0.67 0.71
N TYR A 16 6.66 -0.34 1.02
CA TYR A 16 5.21 -0.22 0.97
C TYR A 16 4.66 0.41 2.26
N HIS A 17 3.44 0.91 2.17
CA HIS A 17 2.67 1.42 3.29
C HIS A 17 1.24 0.88 3.27
N CYS A 18 0.69 0.64 4.45
CA CYS A 18 -0.67 0.14 4.60
C CYS A 18 -1.49 1.16 5.37
N TRP A 19 -2.70 1.38 4.90
CA TRP A 19 -3.74 2.10 5.62
C TRP A 19 -5.06 1.36 5.45
N ALA A 20 -6.06 1.71 6.21
CA ALA A 20 -7.38 1.11 6.15
C ALA A 20 -8.42 2.16 5.79
N ASP A 21 -9.59 1.69 5.42
CA ASP A 21 -10.80 2.50 5.36
C ASP A 21 -11.79 1.95 6.39
N TYR A 22 -12.49 2.82 7.11
CA TYR A 22 -13.57 2.46 8.01
C TYR A 22 -14.91 3.03 7.51
N PHE A 23 -15.97 2.32 7.78
CA PHE A 23 -17.30 2.70 7.33
C PHE A 23 -18.09 3.43 8.42
N VAL A 24 -18.70 4.53 8.06
CA VAL A 24 -19.64 5.28 8.91
C VAL A 24 -21.03 5.20 8.29
N GLU A 25 -21.98 4.67 9.03
CA GLU A 25 -23.34 4.53 8.56
C GLU A 25 -23.95 5.89 8.20
N GLY A 26 -24.51 5.99 7.00
CA GLY A 26 -25.09 7.23 6.46
C GLY A 26 -24.09 8.20 5.83
N GLU A 27 -22.79 7.98 6.00
CA GLU A 27 -21.74 8.88 5.47
C GLU A 27 -20.83 8.20 4.46
N GLY A 28 -20.49 6.90 4.68
CA GLY A 28 -19.64 6.14 3.77
C GLY A 28 -18.28 5.76 4.35
N TRP A 29 -17.29 5.61 3.47
CA TRP A 29 -15.96 5.14 3.82
C TRP A 29 -14.98 6.29 4.05
N TYR A 30 -14.26 6.24 5.16
CA TYR A 30 -13.23 7.19 5.54
C TYR A 30 -11.89 6.47 5.71
N PRO A 31 -10.78 7.07 5.27
CA PRO A 31 -9.47 6.46 5.44
C PRO A 31 -8.94 6.65 6.86
N VAL A 32 -8.12 5.71 7.29
CA VAL A 32 -7.39 5.80 8.55
C VAL A 32 -5.97 5.25 8.40
N ASP A 33 -5.00 6.01 8.89
CA ASP A 33 -3.61 5.56 8.94
C ASP A 33 -3.10 5.60 10.38
N ILE A 34 -3.30 4.49 11.07
CA ILE A 34 -2.94 4.34 12.47
C ILE A 34 -1.44 4.50 12.67
N SER A 35 -0.64 3.96 11.74
CA SER A 35 0.82 3.97 11.87
C SER A 35 1.41 5.37 11.73
N GLU A 36 0.86 6.21 10.87
CA GLU A 36 1.29 7.61 10.78
C GLU A 36 0.79 8.44 11.98
N GLY A 37 -0.44 8.15 12.45
CA GLY A 37 -0.97 8.77 13.66
C GLY A 37 -0.16 8.44 14.93
N ASP A 38 0.41 7.23 15.00
CA ASP A 38 1.28 6.84 16.12
C ASP A 38 2.67 7.47 16.05
N LYS A 39 3.20 7.67 14.85
CA LYS A 39 4.49 8.36 14.64
C LYS A 39 4.42 9.85 14.96
N ASP A 40 3.29 10.48 14.68
CA ASP A 40 3.03 11.90 14.93
C ASP A 40 1.71 12.08 15.70
N PRO A 41 1.77 12.01 17.04
CA PRO A 41 0.58 12.15 17.89
C PRO A 41 -0.16 13.49 17.71
N GLN A 42 0.51 14.55 17.26
CA GLN A 42 -0.12 15.86 17.02
C GLN A 42 -1.02 15.83 15.77
N ARG A 43 -0.78 14.89 14.86
CA ARG A 43 -1.57 14.69 13.65
C ARG A 43 -2.46 13.45 13.70
N LYS A 44 -2.65 12.86 14.88
CA LYS A 44 -3.45 11.65 15.06
C LYS A 44 -4.88 11.81 14.53
N ASP A 45 -5.52 12.91 14.89
CA ASP A 45 -6.89 13.20 14.45
C ASP A 45 -6.97 13.45 12.93
N TYR A 46 -5.92 14.02 12.34
CA TYR A 46 -5.82 14.18 10.89
C TYR A 46 -5.82 12.83 10.18
N TYR A 47 -5.02 11.88 10.66
CA TYR A 47 -4.93 10.55 10.05
C TYR A 47 -6.10 9.62 10.38
N PHE A 48 -7.07 10.09 11.17
CA PHE A 48 -8.33 9.41 11.42
C PHE A 48 -9.46 10.11 10.64
N GLY A 49 -9.54 9.81 9.35
CA GLY A 49 -10.52 10.37 8.42
C GLY A 49 -9.90 11.06 7.20
N THR A 50 -8.59 11.31 7.22
CA THR A 50 -7.87 11.95 6.12
C THR A 50 -6.51 11.28 5.89
N LEU A 51 -6.03 11.35 4.66
CA LEU A 51 -4.67 10.97 4.28
C LEU A 51 -4.01 12.15 3.58
N ASP A 52 -2.68 12.23 3.73
CA ASP A 52 -1.90 13.14 2.90
C ASP A 52 -1.92 12.68 1.42
N ASN A 53 -1.58 13.59 0.52
CA ASN A 53 -1.59 13.33 -0.93
C ASN A 53 -0.32 12.65 -1.46
N ASN A 54 0.67 12.44 -0.59
CA ASN A 54 1.93 11.78 -0.96
C ASN A 54 1.80 10.25 -0.91
N ARG A 55 0.78 9.73 -1.59
CA ARG A 55 0.46 8.29 -1.59
C ARG A 55 0.06 7.80 -2.96
N VAL A 56 0.53 6.62 -3.28
CA VAL A 56 0.07 5.88 -4.46
C VAL A 56 -0.62 4.61 -3.98
N LYS A 57 -1.95 4.52 -4.17
CA LYS A 57 -2.72 3.31 -3.89
C LYS A 57 -2.48 2.31 -5.02
N MET A 58 -2.02 1.13 -4.67
CA MET A 58 -1.76 0.04 -5.61
C MET A 58 -2.82 -1.05 -5.53
N ILE A 59 -3.39 -1.26 -4.35
CA ILE A 59 -4.32 -2.36 -4.12
C ILE A 59 -5.34 -2.00 -3.05
N LEU A 60 -6.58 -2.41 -3.27
CA LEU A 60 -7.66 -2.38 -2.30
C LEU A 60 -8.16 -3.81 -2.06
N GLY A 61 -8.23 -4.21 -0.79
CA GLY A 61 -8.71 -5.53 -0.38
C GLY A 61 -7.64 -6.39 0.28
N ARG A 62 -8.03 -7.62 0.58
CA ARG A 62 -7.21 -8.68 1.17
C ARG A 62 -7.64 -10.02 0.61
N ASP A 63 -6.80 -11.02 0.78
CA ASP A 63 -7.04 -12.39 0.31
C ASP A 63 -7.41 -12.44 -1.18
N ILE A 64 -6.69 -11.65 -1.99
CA ILE A 64 -6.97 -11.46 -3.40
C ILE A 64 -6.48 -12.68 -4.16
N LYS A 65 -7.38 -13.28 -4.93
CA LYS A 65 -7.07 -14.36 -5.87
C LYS A 65 -6.66 -13.75 -7.20
N LEU A 66 -5.48 -14.07 -7.66
CA LEU A 66 -4.99 -13.67 -8.98
C LEU A 66 -5.25 -14.78 -10.00
N GLU A 67 -5.66 -14.38 -11.19
CA GLU A 67 -5.81 -15.31 -12.32
C GLU A 67 -4.44 -15.86 -12.72
N GLY A 68 -4.36 -17.18 -12.87
CA GLY A 68 -3.10 -17.86 -13.20
C GLY A 68 -2.11 -17.99 -12.03
N TYR A 69 -2.48 -17.57 -10.83
CA TYR A 69 -1.65 -17.76 -9.62
C TYR A 69 -2.20 -18.93 -8.80
N GLU A 70 -1.49 -20.04 -8.79
CA GLU A 70 -1.95 -21.30 -8.18
C GLU A 70 -1.57 -21.43 -6.69
N MET A 71 -0.73 -20.55 -6.18
CA MET A 71 -0.20 -20.62 -4.81
C MET A 71 -1.10 -20.00 -3.75
N GLY A 72 -2.38 -19.74 -4.07
CA GLY A 72 -3.39 -19.25 -3.13
C GLY A 72 -3.78 -17.78 -3.32
N THR A 73 -3.89 -17.04 -2.23
CA THR A 73 -4.27 -15.63 -2.23
C THR A 73 -3.11 -14.73 -1.85
N THR A 74 -3.19 -13.45 -2.21
CA THR A 74 -2.19 -12.45 -1.84
C THR A 74 -2.83 -11.22 -1.20
N ASN A 75 -2.16 -10.68 -0.19
CA ASN A 75 -2.52 -9.42 0.46
C ASN A 75 -1.58 -8.27 0.10
N LEU A 76 -0.45 -8.58 -0.53
CA LEU A 76 0.63 -7.64 -0.81
C LEU A 76 0.96 -7.58 -2.31
N PHE A 77 -0.06 -7.43 -3.14
CA PHE A 77 0.10 -7.36 -4.60
C PHE A 77 0.77 -6.05 -5.08
N ILE A 78 1.60 -5.45 -4.26
CA ILE A 78 2.50 -4.35 -4.62
C ILE A 78 3.92 -4.85 -4.91
N TYR A 79 4.18 -6.11 -4.65
CA TYR A 79 5.45 -6.76 -4.98
C TYR A 79 5.27 -7.67 -6.18
N PRO A 80 6.28 -7.74 -7.07
CA PRO A 80 6.28 -8.75 -8.11
C PRO A 80 6.14 -10.14 -7.52
N ILE A 81 5.34 -10.97 -8.16
CA ILE A 81 5.24 -12.38 -7.88
C ILE A 81 5.95 -13.11 -9.02
N MET A 82 6.84 -14.00 -8.68
CA MET A 82 7.56 -14.81 -9.66
C MET A 82 7.38 -16.29 -9.35
N GLU A 83 6.93 -17.02 -10.33
CA GLU A 83 6.80 -18.48 -10.28
C GLU A 83 7.73 -19.10 -11.32
N ILE A 84 8.41 -20.17 -10.95
CA ILE A 84 9.24 -20.98 -11.82
C ILE A 84 8.86 -22.44 -11.60
N ASN A 85 8.38 -23.11 -12.64
CA ASN A 85 7.89 -24.49 -12.55
C ASN A 85 6.85 -24.68 -11.44
N ASP A 86 5.83 -23.82 -11.42
CA ASP A 86 4.73 -23.81 -10.45
C ASP A 86 5.17 -23.64 -8.99
N GLN A 87 6.33 -23.05 -8.76
CA GLN A 87 6.84 -22.72 -7.43
C GLN A 87 7.18 -21.24 -7.31
N VAL A 88 6.76 -20.64 -6.20
CA VAL A 88 7.12 -19.23 -5.91
C VAL A 88 8.62 -19.09 -5.73
N SER A 89 9.23 -18.23 -6.54
CA SER A 89 10.64 -17.88 -6.42
C SER A 89 10.81 -16.55 -5.71
N LYS A 90 11.71 -16.49 -4.74
CA LYS A 90 12.13 -15.27 -4.04
C LYS A 90 13.47 -14.72 -4.57
N SER A 91 14.04 -15.38 -5.59
CA SER A 91 15.34 -15.02 -6.15
C SER A 91 15.21 -13.93 -7.21
N PHE A 92 14.73 -12.76 -6.80
CA PHE A 92 14.67 -11.57 -7.65
C PHE A 92 14.92 -10.30 -6.83
N SER A 93 15.30 -9.24 -7.50
CA SER A 93 15.40 -7.90 -6.93
C SER A 93 14.37 -6.96 -7.55
N LYS A 94 13.98 -5.94 -6.82
CA LYS A 94 13.03 -4.93 -7.25
C LYS A 94 13.47 -3.55 -6.79
N SER A 95 13.09 -2.54 -7.55
CA SER A 95 13.21 -1.15 -7.12
C SER A 95 12.05 -0.34 -7.67
N PHE A 96 11.59 0.65 -6.89
CA PHE A 96 10.56 1.58 -7.29
C PHE A 96 11.13 3.00 -7.24
N LYS A 97 10.80 3.77 -8.25
CA LYS A 97 11.18 5.18 -8.36
C LYS A 97 9.92 5.99 -8.65
N TYR A 98 9.93 7.23 -8.24
CA TYR A 98 8.88 8.19 -8.58
C TYR A 98 9.49 9.45 -9.21
N LYS A 99 8.68 10.13 -9.99
CA LYS A 99 8.94 11.44 -10.53
C LYS A 99 7.61 12.18 -10.68
N GLU A 100 7.55 13.41 -10.20
CA GLU A 100 6.41 14.30 -10.48
C GLU A 100 6.41 14.72 -11.93
N LEU A 101 5.21 14.81 -12.50
CA LEU A 101 4.99 15.25 -13.89
C LEU A 101 4.81 16.75 -13.98
#